data_a42f41c49ce470fe736034b0aaeb5008
#
_entry.id   a42f41c49ce470fe736034b0aaeb5008
#
_cell.length_a   1.000
_cell.length_b   1.000
_cell.length_c   1.000
_cell.angle_alpha   90.00
_cell.angle_beta   90.00
_cell.angle_gamma   90.00
#
_symmetry.space_group_name_H-M   'P 1'
#
loop_
_entity.id
_entity.type
_entity.pdbx_description
1 polymer ?
#
loop_
_entity_poly.entity_id
_entity_poly.type
_entity_poly.pdbx_seq_one_letter_code
_entity_poly.pdbx_strand_id
1 'polypeptide(L)'
;MNFEQLETLVCLARLRSFRATAEVLNTSQPGVSLRIQRLEEELGALLFERTQRFVSLTAVGRECLAHAEQIVGLRDELRNRVQGPLHGRVNLGVSELIAHTWLSDLLAALASRYPGLRINPTIDLTPRLLSELDAGEFDVILVGAQVLTTTNPMINLGSVRYYWMGRPPVGVSERPLGVHDLQAHQIITWSKQAALHRPIGEWFIAHGSYPKEPITCNSALTMAAMAAAGLGVSLLPVELVQRELAEGRLVIIPVEPEFEPVEYKAVYASRRDTLGKIVATTAREISTFDKKPRQPDKSK
;
A
#
# COMPACT_ATOMS: atom_id res chain seq x y z
N MET A 1 -17.10 -25.25 -14.45
CA MET A 1 -16.42 -24.53 -13.33
C MET A 1 -14.98 -25.03 -13.21
N ASN A 2 -14.01 -24.13 -13.17
CA ASN A 2 -12.60 -24.46 -13.01
C ASN A 2 -11.92 -23.55 -11.95
N PHE A 3 -10.71 -23.92 -11.55
CA PHE A 3 -9.99 -23.17 -10.51
C PHE A 3 -9.68 -21.72 -10.89
N GLU A 4 -9.39 -21.44 -12.15
CA GLU A 4 -9.13 -20.06 -12.60
C GLU A 4 -10.34 -19.15 -12.45
N GLN A 5 -11.55 -19.69 -12.68
CA GLN A 5 -12.80 -18.95 -12.48
C GLN A 5 -13.03 -18.66 -10.99
N LEU A 6 -12.81 -19.66 -10.11
CA LEU A 6 -12.94 -19.48 -8.66
C LEU A 6 -11.89 -18.50 -8.09
N GLU A 7 -10.63 -18.60 -8.53
CA GLU A 7 -9.60 -17.62 -8.17
C GLU A 7 -9.96 -16.21 -8.62
N THR A 8 -10.54 -16.09 -9.82
CA THR A 8 -10.98 -14.80 -10.36
C THR A 8 -12.11 -14.22 -9.51
N LEU A 9 -13.09 -15.05 -9.08
CA LEU A 9 -14.14 -14.62 -8.16
C LEU A 9 -13.56 -14.10 -6.83
N VAL A 10 -12.68 -14.88 -6.19
CA VAL A 10 -12.05 -14.53 -4.93
C VAL A 10 -11.24 -13.23 -5.05
N CYS A 11 -10.43 -13.12 -6.09
CA CYS A 11 -9.59 -11.96 -6.33
C CYS A 11 -10.43 -10.69 -6.63
N LEU A 12 -11.44 -10.79 -7.49
CA LEU A 12 -12.32 -9.67 -7.84
C LEU A 12 -13.16 -9.20 -6.65
N ALA A 13 -13.64 -10.12 -5.83
CA ALA A 13 -14.39 -9.78 -4.61
C ALA A 13 -13.54 -8.98 -3.62
N ARG A 14 -12.24 -9.31 -3.50
CA ARG A 14 -11.29 -8.61 -2.63
C ARG A 14 -10.85 -7.26 -3.18
N LEU A 15 -10.46 -7.21 -4.45
CA LEU A 15 -9.90 -6.01 -5.08
C LEU A 15 -10.96 -5.02 -5.56
N ARG A 16 -12.20 -5.48 -5.78
CA ARG A 16 -13.33 -4.69 -6.29
C ARG A 16 -13.02 -3.90 -7.57
N SER A 17 -12.09 -4.40 -8.37
CA SER A 17 -11.61 -3.77 -9.59
C SER A 17 -11.20 -4.83 -10.62
N PHE A 18 -11.85 -4.86 -11.77
CA PHE A 18 -11.52 -5.76 -12.88
C PHE A 18 -10.09 -5.55 -13.37
N ARG A 19 -9.62 -4.30 -13.43
CA ARG A 19 -8.27 -3.96 -13.85
C ARG A 19 -7.23 -4.48 -12.85
N ALA A 20 -7.40 -4.19 -11.56
CA ALA A 20 -6.48 -4.66 -10.52
C ALA A 20 -6.47 -6.20 -10.45
N THR A 21 -7.63 -6.85 -10.64
CA THR A 21 -7.72 -8.32 -10.71
C THR A 21 -6.95 -8.87 -11.91
N ALA A 22 -7.04 -8.22 -13.07
CA ALA A 22 -6.29 -8.62 -14.26
C ALA A 22 -4.78 -8.54 -14.05
N GLU A 23 -4.30 -7.48 -13.41
CA GLU A 23 -2.89 -7.29 -13.07
C GLU A 23 -2.39 -8.39 -12.10
N VAL A 24 -3.15 -8.70 -11.04
CA VAL A 24 -2.80 -9.75 -10.06
C VAL A 24 -2.80 -11.15 -10.67
N LEU A 25 -3.78 -11.45 -11.53
CA LEU A 25 -3.92 -12.77 -12.16
C LEU A 25 -3.13 -12.91 -13.48
N ASN A 26 -2.27 -11.93 -13.83
CA ASN A 26 -1.49 -11.89 -15.06
C ASN A 26 -2.34 -12.18 -16.31
N THR A 27 -3.50 -11.53 -16.42
CA THR A 27 -4.44 -11.67 -17.53
C THR A 27 -4.92 -10.29 -18.00
N SER A 28 -5.78 -10.24 -19.01
CA SER A 28 -6.40 -9.00 -19.45
C SER A 28 -7.73 -8.74 -18.73
N GLN A 29 -8.14 -7.46 -18.64
CA GLN A 29 -9.45 -7.11 -18.08
C GLN A 29 -10.62 -7.82 -18.78
N PRO A 30 -10.66 -7.95 -20.13
CA PRO A 30 -11.63 -8.80 -20.82
C PRO A 30 -11.56 -10.27 -20.40
N GLY A 31 -10.35 -10.79 -20.12
CA GLY A 31 -10.15 -12.14 -19.60
C GLY A 31 -10.80 -12.36 -18.24
N VAL A 32 -10.64 -11.42 -17.31
CA VAL A 32 -11.33 -11.45 -16.02
C VAL A 32 -12.84 -11.45 -16.20
N SER A 33 -13.38 -10.53 -17.04
CA SER A 33 -14.82 -10.44 -17.32
C SER A 33 -15.36 -11.73 -17.88
N LEU A 34 -14.66 -12.34 -18.84
CA LEU A 34 -15.08 -13.60 -19.45
C LEU A 34 -15.07 -14.77 -18.46
N ARG A 35 -14.06 -14.84 -17.56
CA ARG A 35 -14.01 -15.88 -16.52
C ARG A 35 -15.18 -15.78 -15.55
N ILE A 36 -15.53 -14.57 -15.12
CA ILE A 36 -16.69 -14.31 -14.24
C ILE A 36 -17.99 -14.65 -14.97
N GLN A 37 -18.17 -14.16 -16.20
CA GLN A 37 -19.38 -14.45 -16.99
C GLN A 37 -19.60 -15.93 -17.15
N ARG A 38 -18.57 -16.71 -17.52
CA ARG A 38 -18.68 -18.17 -17.66
C ARG A 38 -19.01 -18.87 -16.34
N LEU A 39 -18.50 -18.36 -15.22
CA LEU A 39 -18.83 -18.88 -13.90
C LEU A 39 -20.30 -18.60 -13.55
N GLU A 40 -20.80 -17.39 -13.82
CA GLU A 40 -22.20 -17.01 -13.63
C GLU A 40 -23.15 -17.83 -14.52
N GLU A 41 -22.79 -18.04 -15.79
CA GLU A 41 -23.54 -18.88 -16.73
C GLU A 41 -23.65 -20.33 -16.24
N GLU A 42 -22.55 -20.90 -15.74
CA GLU A 42 -22.48 -22.27 -15.25
C GLU A 42 -23.24 -22.47 -13.94
N LEU A 43 -23.21 -21.46 -13.05
CA LEU A 43 -23.96 -21.49 -11.78
C LEU A 43 -25.43 -21.06 -11.93
N GLY A 44 -25.80 -20.51 -13.09
CA GLY A 44 -27.14 -20.02 -13.36
C GLY A 44 -27.54 -18.80 -12.53
N ALA A 45 -26.58 -18.06 -11.99
CA ALA A 45 -26.81 -16.92 -11.11
C ALA A 45 -25.75 -15.82 -11.28
N LEU A 46 -26.16 -14.56 -11.16
CA LEU A 46 -25.24 -13.43 -11.15
C LEU A 46 -24.53 -13.36 -9.79
N LEU A 47 -23.21 -13.29 -9.79
CA LEU A 47 -22.37 -13.18 -8.60
C LEU A 47 -22.03 -11.73 -8.27
N PHE A 48 -22.01 -10.86 -9.28
CA PHE A 48 -21.74 -9.43 -9.13
C PHE A 48 -22.92 -8.58 -9.61
N GLU A 49 -23.16 -7.47 -8.91
CA GLU A 49 -24.14 -6.46 -9.32
C GLU A 49 -23.61 -5.67 -10.52
N ARG A 50 -24.44 -5.50 -11.54
CA ARG A 50 -24.08 -4.79 -12.78
C ARG A 50 -24.30 -3.28 -12.68
N THR A 51 -24.03 -2.67 -11.53
CA THR A 51 -24.11 -1.21 -11.38
C THR A 51 -22.83 -0.54 -11.87
N GLN A 52 -22.95 0.52 -12.66
CA GLN A 52 -21.83 1.14 -13.40
C GLN A 52 -20.72 1.78 -12.54
N ARG A 53 -20.88 1.86 -11.22
CA ARG A 53 -19.90 2.58 -10.37
C ARG A 53 -19.08 1.72 -9.42
N PHE A 54 -19.54 0.55 -9.00
CA PHE A 54 -18.82 -0.27 -8.02
C PHE A 54 -19.02 -1.76 -8.29
N VAL A 55 -17.96 -2.53 -8.13
CA VAL A 55 -18.00 -3.99 -8.15
C VAL A 55 -18.46 -4.47 -6.78
N SER A 56 -19.70 -4.92 -6.67
CA SER A 56 -20.29 -5.47 -5.44
C SER A 56 -20.86 -6.86 -5.69
N LEU A 57 -20.79 -7.72 -4.67
CA LEU A 57 -21.35 -9.07 -4.73
C LEU A 57 -22.86 -9.05 -4.50
N THR A 58 -23.58 -9.90 -5.24
CA THR A 58 -24.97 -10.24 -4.94
C THR A 58 -25.06 -11.08 -3.65
N ALA A 59 -26.27 -11.36 -3.14
CA ALA A 59 -26.45 -12.28 -2.02
C ALA A 59 -25.89 -13.67 -2.35
N VAL A 60 -26.21 -14.21 -3.53
CA VAL A 60 -25.68 -15.49 -4.04
C VAL A 60 -24.17 -15.41 -4.24
N GLY A 61 -23.64 -14.27 -4.71
CA GLY A 61 -22.20 -14.05 -4.87
C GLY A 61 -21.43 -14.15 -3.55
N ARG A 62 -21.99 -13.67 -2.43
CA ARG A 62 -21.37 -13.81 -1.10
C ARG A 62 -21.33 -15.26 -0.62
N GLU A 63 -22.39 -16.04 -0.85
CA GLU A 63 -22.41 -17.47 -0.51
C GLU A 63 -21.41 -18.24 -1.39
N CYS A 64 -21.41 -17.99 -2.69
CA CYS A 64 -20.45 -18.59 -3.60
C CYS A 64 -18.99 -18.22 -3.26
N LEU A 65 -18.73 -16.98 -2.82
CA LEU A 65 -17.39 -16.56 -2.40
C LEU A 65 -16.87 -17.41 -1.24
N ALA A 66 -17.68 -17.66 -0.21
CA ALA A 66 -17.27 -18.46 0.94
C ALA A 66 -16.87 -19.89 0.52
N HIS A 67 -17.62 -20.50 -0.38
CA HIS A 67 -17.29 -21.84 -0.92
C HIS A 67 -16.07 -21.79 -1.86
N ALA A 68 -15.96 -20.77 -2.71
CA ALA A 68 -14.81 -20.59 -3.60
C ALA A 68 -13.51 -20.43 -2.81
N GLU A 69 -13.52 -19.68 -1.71
CA GLU A 69 -12.35 -19.53 -0.82
C GLU A 69 -11.92 -20.87 -0.20
N GLN A 70 -12.88 -21.70 0.21
CA GLN A 70 -12.59 -23.04 0.75
C GLN A 70 -12.00 -23.97 -0.34
N ILE A 71 -12.57 -24.00 -1.55
CA ILE A 71 -12.09 -24.84 -2.65
C ILE A 71 -10.68 -24.43 -3.10
N VAL A 72 -10.43 -23.14 -3.24
CA VAL A 72 -9.09 -22.61 -3.58
C VAL A 72 -8.11 -22.94 -2.47
N GLY A 73 -8.49 -22.78 -1.20
CA GLY A 73 -7.67 -23.14 -0.04
C GLY A 73 -7.31 -24.64 -0.02
N LEU A 74 -8.28 -25.54 -0.24
CA LEU A 74 -8.05 -26.99 -0.30
C LEU A 74 -7.12 -27.38 -1.47
N ARG A 75 -7.25 -26.73 -2.63
CA ARG A 75 -6.32 -26.94 -3.74
C ARG A 75 -4.91 -26.54 -3.36
N ASP A 76 -4.74 -25.41 -2.69
CA ASP A 76 -3.43 -24.91 -2.29
C ASP A 76 -2.81 -25.82 -1.21
N GLU A 77 -3.62 -26.35 -0.27
CA GLU A 77 -3.18 -27.38 0.66
C GLU A 77 -2.73 -28.67 -0.05
N LEU A 78 -3.51 -29.15 -1.02
CA LEU A 78 -3.14 -30.32 -1.81
C LEU A 78 -1.85 -30.10 -2.57
N ARG A 79 -1.71 -28.93 -3.22
CA ARG A 79 -0.51 -28.56 -3.94
C ARG A 79 0.72 -28.50 -3.03
N ASN A 80 0.58 -27.92 -1.83
CA ASN A 80 1.63 -27.88 -0.82
C ASN A 80 2.00 -29.30 -0.30
N ARG A 81 1.04 -30.22 -0.19
CA ARG A 81 1.29 -31.63 0.21
C ARG A 81 2.04 -32.41 -0.86
N VAL A 82 1.73 -32.18 -2.13
CA VAL A 82 2.32 -32.93 -3.26
C VAL A 82 3.68 -32.36 -3.66
N GLN A 83 3.83 -31.05 -3.67
CA GLN A 83 5.11 -30.38 -4.03
C GLN A 83 6.06 -30.21 -2.83
N GLY A 84 5.64 -30.62 -1.64
CA GLY A 84 6.27 -30.28 -0.38
C GLY A 84 5.95 -28.84 0.04
N PRO A 85 5.94 -28.53 1.35
CA PRO A 85 5.74 -27.16 1.78
C PRO A 85 6.84 -26.28 1.17
N LEU A 86 6.46 -25.15 0.60
CA LEU A 86 7.40 -24.14 0.15
C LEU A 86 8.32 -23.78 1.32
N HIS A 87 9.54 -24.28 1.26
CA HIS A 87 10.54 -24.02 2.28
C HIS A 87 11.53 -23.00 1.75
N GLY A 88 11.91 -22.08 2.58
CA GLY A 88 12.95 -21.13 2.22
C GLY A 88 13.01 -19.96 3.18
N ARG A 89 14.04 -19.14 2.98
CA ARG A 89 14.19 -17.87 3.68
C ARG A 89 13.97 -16.75 2.65
N VAL A 90 13.21 -15.74 3.02
CA VAL A 90 12.99 -14.52 2.23
C VAL A 90 13.46 -13.35 3.06
N ASN A 91 14.41 -12.60 2.56
CA ASN A 91 14.81 -11.32 3.10
C ASN A 91 13.90 -10.25 2.50
N LEU A 92 13.09 -9.63 3.35
CA LEU A 92 12.06 -8.67 2.99
C LEU A 92 12.46 -7.28 3.45
N GLY A 93 12.75 -6.36 2.51
CA GLY A 93 12.93 -4.95 2.82
C GLY A 93 11.60 -4.20 2.83
N VAL A 94 11.34 -3.36 3.81
CA VAL A 94 10.09 -2.58 3.88
C VAL A 94 10.36 -1.13 4.29
N SER A 95 9.58 -0.21 3.72
CA SER A 95 9.57 1.18 4.19
C SER A 95 8.79 1.32 5.50
N GLU A 96 9.11 2.36 6.28
CA GLU A 96 8.54 2.63 7.60
C GLU A 96 7.00 2.65 7.60
N LEU A 97 6.36 3.28 6.60
CA LEU A 97 4.91 3.33 6.51
C LEU A 97 4.29 1.92 6.47
N ILE A 98 4.82 1.04 5.64
CA ILE A 98 4.32 -0.34 5.53
C ILE A 98 4.57 -1.10 6.83
N ALA A 99 5.74 -0.90 7.45
CA ALA A 99 6.10 -1.56 8.69
C ALA A 99 5.12 -1.25 9.84
N HIS A 100 4.63 0.00 9.91
CA HIS A 100 3.74 0.46 10.97
C HIS A 100 2.24 0.35 10.63
N THR A 101 1.89 -0.09 9.41
CA THR A 101 0.49 -0.22 9.01
C THR A 101 0.07 -1.69 8.90
N TRP A 102 0.48 -2.38 7.84
CA TRP A 102 -0.04 -3.71 7.51
C TRP A 102 1.04 -4.81 7.36
N LEU A 103 2.31 -4.55 7.70
CA LEU A 103 3.36 -5.58 7.67
C LEU A 103 3.01 -6.78 8.56
N SER A 104 2.47 -6.56 9.77
CA SER A 104 2.07 -7.64 10.68
C SER A 104 1.03 -8.55 10.06
N ASP A 105 0.04 -7.98 9.37
CA ASP A 105 -1.00 -8.74 8.68
C ASP A 105 -0.43 -9.53 7.51
N LEU A 106 0.53 -8.95 6.77
CA LEU A 106 1.24 -9.64 5.71
C LEU A 106 2.03 -10.85 6.25
N LEU A 107 2.77 -10.67 7.33
CA LEU A 107 3.55 -11.75 7.94
C LEU A 107 2.66 -12.87 8.48
N ALA A 108 1.53 -12.52 9.11
CA ALA A 108 0.54 -13.48 9.57
C ALA A 108 -0.09 -14.28 8.42
N ALA A 109 -0.45 -13.60 7.33
CA ALA A 109 -0.99 -14.24 6.13
C ALA A 109 0.03 -15.18 5.48
N LEU A 110 1.30 -14.76 5.37
CA LEU A 110 2.38 -15.59 4.82
C LEU A 110 2.66 -16.81 5.71
N ALA A 111 2.71 -16.65 7.03
CA ALA A 111 2.92 -17.75 7.97
C ALA A 111 1.79 -18.79 7.92
N SER A 112 0.53 -18.32 7.78
CA SER A 112 -0.62 -19.21 7.64
C SER A 112 -0.63 -19.96 6.31
N ARG A 113 -0.36 -19.28 5.19
CA ARG A 113 -0.42 -19.88 3.84
C ARG A 113 0.81 -20.72 3.51
N TYR A 114 1.98 -20.35 4.04
CA TYR A 114 3.29 -20.94 3.71
C TYR A 114 4.11 -21.20 4.97
N PRO A 115 3.72 -22.19 5.81
CA PRO A 115 4.34 -22.43 7.12
C PRO A 115 5.82 -22.83 7.06
N GLY A 116 6.31 -23.27 5.89
CA GLY A 116 7.73 -23.56 5.65
C GLY A 116 8.56 -22.33 5.24
N LEU A 117 7.93 -21.18 5.03
CA LEU A 117 8.60 -19.96 4.61
C LEU A 117 9.01 -19.13 5.82
N ARG A 118 10.29 -18.79 5.92
CA ARG A 118 10.83 -17.89 6.95
C ARG A 118 11.05 -16.50 6.36
N ILE A 119 10.36 -15.52 6.87
CA ILE A 119 10.50 -14.12 6.42
C ILE A 119 11.37 -13.37 7.42
N ASN A 120 12.41 -12.69 6.92
CA ASN A 120 13.26 -11.78 7.69
C ASN A 120 12.98 -10.34 7.24
N PRO A 121 12.13 -9.57 7.94
CA PRO A 121 11.86 -8.19 7.58
C PRO A 121 13.01 -7.27 8.06
N THR A 122 13.37 -6.31 7.21
CA THR A 122 14.27 -5.21 7.53
C THR A 122 13.61 -3.90 7.15
N ILE A 123 13.61 -2.92 8.05
CA ILE A 123 13.03 -1.60 7.82
C ILE A 123 14.17 -0.63 7.49
N ASP A 124 14.08 0.01 6.32
CA ASP A 124 15.06 1.03 5.93
C ASP A 124 14.46 2.01 4.90
N LEU A 125 15.26 2.97 4.48
CA LEU A 125 14.91 3.94 3.44
C LEU A 125 14.91 3.28 2.05
N THR A 126 13.96 3.67 1.20
CA THR A 126 13.80 3.13 -0.17
C THR A 126 15.10 3.08 -0.98
N PRO A 127 15.96 4.12 -1.03
CA PRO A 127 17.18 4.07 -1.84
C PRO A 127 18.15 2.98 -1.37
N ARG A 128 18.26 2.76 -0.05
CA ARG A 128 19.11 1.70 0.50
C ARG A 128 18.54 0.32 0.21
N LEU A 129 17.23 0.13 0.45
CA LEU A 129 16.54 -1.12 0.15
C LEU A 129 16.68 -1.50 -1.33
N LEU A 130 16.57 -0.52 -2.24
CA LEU A 130 16.73 -0.75 -3.68
C LEU A 130 18.18 -1.17 -4.02
N SER A 131 19.17 -0.47 -3.49
CA SER A 131 20.59 -0.81 -3.70
C SER A 131 20.93 -2.22 -3.19
N GLU A 132 20.42 -2.60 -2.02
CA GLU A 132 20.63 -3.92 -1.43
C GLU A 132 19.82 -5.02 -2.15
N LEU A 133 18.64 -4.71 -2.74
CA LEU A 133 17.92 -5.63 -3.64
C LEU A 133 18.76 -5.92 -4.90
N ASP A 134 19.35 -4.90 -5.51
CA ASP A 134 20.18 -5.05 -6.69
C ASP A 134 21.50 -5.82 -6.36
N ALA A 135 22.02 -5.63 -5.16
CA ALA A 135 23.16 -6.42 -4.64
C ALA A 135 22.77 -7.88 -4.28
N GLY A 136 21.45 -8.15 -4.14
CA GLY A 136 20.91 -9.49 -3.85
C GLY A 136 20.83 -9.86 -2.39
N GLU A 137 20.91 -8.88 -1.52
CA GLU A 137 20.71 -9.04 -0.07
C GLU A 137 19.21 -9.20 0.26
N PHE A 138 18.32 -8.60 -0.53
CA PHE A 138 16.88 -8.80 -0.45
C PHE A 138 16.34 -9.63 -1.61
N ASP A 139 15.30 -10.39 -1.34
CA ASP A 139 14.51 -11.14 -2.33
C ASP A 139 13.33 -10.30 -2.84
N VAL A 140 12.80 -9.43 -1.99
CA VAL A 140 11.69 -8.52 -2.27
C VAL A 140 11.76 -7.30 -1.36
N ILE A 141 11.36 -6.14 -1.89
CA ILE A 141 11.20 -4.91 -1.12
C ILE A 141 9.81 -4.31 -1.33
N LEU A 142 9.25 -3.68 -0.29
CA LEU A 142 7.96 -2.98 -0.32
C LEU A 142 8.21 -1.51 -0.01
N VAL A 143 8.09 -0.64 -1.02
CA VAL A 143 8.61 0.73 -0.95
C VAL A 143 7.76 1.74 -1.70
N GLY A 144 7.94 3.03 -1.38
CA GLY A 144 7.41 4.13 -2.19
C GLY A 144 8.14 4.24 -3.53
N ALA A 145 7.39 4.56 -4.60
CA ALA A 145 7.84 4.45 -5.99
C ALA A 145 8.45 5.72 -6.60
N GLN A 146 8.57 6.83 -5.84
CA GLN A 146 8.97 8.16 -6.36
C GLN A 146 10.35 8.21 -7.01
N VAL A 147 11.23 7.30 -6.64
CA VAL A 147 12.62 7.27 -7.13
C VAL A 147 13.02 5.88 -7.65
N LEU A 148 12.04 5.04 -7.98
CA LEU A 148 12.34 3.70 -8.47
C LEU A 148 12.90 3.75 -9.90
N THR A 149 14.18 3.41 -10.02
CA THR A 149 14.82 3.13 -11.30
C THR A 149 15.36 1.70 -11.22
N THR A 150 14.59 0.73 -11.70
CA THR A 150 14.96 -0.69 -11.64
C THR A 150 14.37 -1.45 -12.81
N THR A 151 15.07 -2.50 -13.25
CA THR A 151 14.59 -3.49 -14.23
C THR A 151 13.93 -4.71 -13.56
N ASN A 152 13.97 -4.78 -12.23
CA ASN A 152 13.32 -5.83 -11.48
C ASN A 152 11.79 -5.76 -11.63
N PRO A 153 11.08 -6.90 -11.65
CA PRO A 153 9.63 -6.93 -11.77
C PRO A 153 8.97 -6.30 -10.54
N MET A 154 7.82 -5.65 -10.78
CA MET A 154 7.10 -4.89 -9.75
C MET A 154 5.62 -5.24 -9.73
N ILE A 155 5.01 -5.19 -8.55
CA ILE A 155 3.56 -5.28 -8.34
C ILE A 155 3.11 -3.99 -7.62
N ASN A 156 2.05 -3.35 -8.13
CA ASN A 156 1.47 -2.17 -7.51
C ASN A 156 0.77 -2.54 -6.19
N LEU A 157 1.07 -1.80 -5.11
CA LEU A 157 0.48 -1.97 -3.78
C LEU A 157 -0.61 -0.93 -3.47
N GLY A 158 -0.77 0.08 -4.32
CA GLY A 158 -1.69 1.20 -4.14
C GLY A 158 -0.97 2.52 -3.94
N SER A 159 -1.72 3.54 -3.57
CA SER A 159 -1.24 4.90 -3.34
C SER A 159 -1.66 5.44 -1.98
N VAL A 160 -0.87 6.38 -1.46
CA VAL A 160 -1.10 7.03 -0.16
C VAL A 160 -1.03 8.54 -0.32
N ARG A 161 -2.01 9.24 0.23
CA ARG A 161 -2.01 10.71 0.27
C ARG A 161 -1.24 11.20 1.49
N TYR A 162 -0.43 12.20 1.27
CA TYR A 162 0.31 12.92 2.31
C TYR A 162 -0.31 14.29 2.50
N TYR A 163 -0.44 14.70 3.76
CA TYR A 163 -1.01 16.00 4.12
C TYR A 163 -0.06 16.78 4.99
N TRP A 164 -0.05 18.08 4.82
CA TRP A 164 0.62 18.97 5.76
C TRP A 164 -0.09 18.91 7.09
N MET A 165 0.66 18.73 8.16
CA MET A 165 0.14 18.58 9.51
C MET A 165 1.01 19.32 10.51
N GLY A 166 0.38 19.82 11.56
CA GLY A 166 1.06 20.48 12.67
C GLY A 166 0.20 20.49 13.93
N ARG A 167 0.76 20.98 15.02
CA ARG A 167 0.04 21.16 16.28
C ARG A 167 -0.95 22.33 16.18
N PRO A 168 -2.21 22.21 16.69
CA PRO A 168 -3.11 23.36 16.81
C PRO A 168 -2.46 24.54 17.59
N PRO A 169 -2.72 25.82 17.24
CA PRO A 169 -3.73 26.28 16.27
C PRO A 169 -3.24 26.41 14.81
N VAL A 170 -2.14 25.79 14.43
CA VAL A 170 -1.65 25.85 13.05
C VAL A 170 -2.72 25.35 12.08
N GLY A 171 -2.92 26.07 10.99
CA GLY A 171 -3.89 25.66 9.94
C GLY A 171 -5.35 25.97 10.26
N VAL A 172 -5.66 26.63 11.35
CA VAL A 172 -6.98 27.23 11.59
C VAL A 172 -7.10 28.46 10.70
N SER A 173 -7.50 28.27 9.46
CA SER A 173 -7.71 29.31 8.46
C SER A 173 -9.03 29.07 7.75
N GLU A 174 -9.73 30.16 7.38
CA GLU A 174 -10.96 30.10 6.60
C GLU A 174 -10.70 29.66 5.14
N ARG A 175 -9.46 29.70 4.70
CA ARG A 175 -9.01 29.29 3.36
C ARG A 175 -7.82 28.33 3.45
N PRO A 176 -7.61 27.46 2.43
CA PRO A 176 -6.37 26.70 2.32
C PRO A 176 -5.14 27.63 2.31
N LEU A 177 -4.06 27.18 2.93
CA LEU A 177 -2.78 27.88 2.90
C LEU A 177 -2.12 27.70 1.53
N GLY A 178 -1.52 28.76 1.01
CA GLY A 178 -0.61 28.66 -0.12
C GLY A 178 0.77 28.11 0.32
N VAL A 179 1.57 27.68 -0.65
CA VAL A 179 2.92 27.16 -0.38
C VAL A 179 3.81 28.20 0.32
N HIS A 180 3.62 29.49 0.01
CA HIS A 180 4.33 30.59 0.71
C HIS A 180 3.93 30.74 2.17
N ASP A 181 2.66 30.47 2.49
CA ASP A 181 2.17 30.59 3.89
C ASP A 181 2.84 29.53 4.79
N LEU A 182 3.20 28.35 4.22
CA LEU A 182 3.96 27.33 4.95
C LEU A 182 5.33 27.81 5.41
N GLN A 183 5.95 28.76 4.70
CA GLN A 183 7.27 29.32 5.08
C GLN A 183 7.22 30.14 6.38
N ALA A 184 6.04 30.56 6.82
CA ALA A 184 5.88 31.20 8.13
C ALA A 184 6.09 30.21 9.29
N HIS A 185 6.12 28.91 8.99
CA HIS A 185 6.33 27.84 9.95
C HIS A 185 7.67 27.15 9.74
N GLN A 186 8.24 26.61 10.81
CA GLN A 186 9.39 25.72 10.71
C GLN A 186 8.96 24.46 9.94
N ILE A 187 9.63 24.16 8.83
CA ILE A 187 9.37 22.94 8.06
C ILE A 187 10.18 21.78 8.63
N ILE A 188 9.50 20.66 8.89
CA ILE A 188 10.10 19.39 9.27
C ILE A 188 9.94 18.46 8.05
N THR A 189 11.05 17.99 7.46
CA THR A 189 11.02 17.25 6.20
C THR A 189 12.00 16.09 6.20
N TRP A 190 11.96 15.32 5.13
CA TRP A 190 12.82 14.16 4.93
C TRP A 190 14.29 14.54 4.71
N SER A 191 15.20 13.75 5.28
CA SER A 191 16.64 13.86 5.02
C SER A 191 16.98 13.59 3.56
N LYS A 192 18.14 14.06 3.11
CA LYS A 192 18.60 13.92 1.70
C LYS A 192 18.64 12.45 1.20
N GLN A 193 18.78 11.50 2.12
CA GLN A 193 18.83 10.07 1.82
C GLN A 193 17.44 9.45 1.58
N ALA A 194 16.37 10.14 1.96
CA ALA A 194 15.02 9.61 1.81
C ALA A 194 14.45 9.87 0.41
N ALA A 195 13.64 8.93 -0.09
CA ALA A 195 13.03 9.00 -1.41
C ALA A 195 12.14 10.23 -1.61
N LEU A 196 11.47 10.70 -0.56
CA LEU A 196 10.56 11.85 -0.62
C LEU A 196 11.26 13.20 -0.53
N HIS A 197 12.55 13.26 -0.18
CA HIS A 197 13.28 14.53 -0.07
C HIS A 197 13.21 15.35 -1.36
N ARG A 198 13.58 14.72 -2.47
CA ARG A 198 13.60 15.37 -3.78
C ARG A 198 12.20 15.76 -4.27
N PRO A 199 11.18 14.89 -4.29
CA PRO A 199 9.82 15.26 -4.70
C PRO A 199 9.23 16.42 -3.89
N ILE A 200 9.46 16.48 -2.58
CA ILE A 200 9.00 17.59 -1.74
C ILE A 200 9.73 18.88 -2.12
N GLY A 201 11.05 18.82 -2.31
CA GLY A 201 11.83 19.98 -2.76
C GLY A 201 11.36 20.51 -4.12
N GLU A 202 11.12 19.62 -5.09
CA GLU A 202 10.60 19.96 -6.41
C GLU A 202 9.18 20.57 -6.32
N TRP A 203 8.33 20.06 -5.43
CA TRP A 203 7.01 20.63 -5.18
C TRP A 203 7.10 22.07 -4.66
N PHE A 204 7.99 22.36 -3.70
CA PHE A 204 8.22 23.72 -3.24
C PHE A 204 8.73 24.62 -4.37
N ILE A 205 9.73 24.18 -5.13
CA ILE A 205 10.34 24.97 -6.23
C ILE A 205 9.32 25.27 -7.32
N ALA A 206 8.49 24.30 -7.71
CA ALA A 206 7.45 24.47 -8.72
C ALA A 206 6.43 25.57 -8.35
N HIS A 207 6.30 25.88 -7.05
CA HIS A 207 5.39 26.91 -6.54
C HIS A 207 6.13 28.14 -6.02
N GLY A 208 7.35 28.37 -6.53
CA GLY A 208 8.12 29.58 -6.27
C GLY A 208 8.62 29.74 -4.83
N SER A 209 8.74 28.62 -4.10
CA SER A 209 9.08 28.61 -2.70
C SER A 209 10.20 27.60 -2.40
N TYR A 210 10.88 27.76 -1.27
CA TYR A 210 11.82 26.77 -0.73
C TYR A 210 11.98 26.98 0.78
N PRO A 211 11.89 25.90 1.60
CA PRO A 211 12.04 26.03 3.05
C PRO A 211 13.45 26.52 3.42
N LYS A 212 13.51 27.54 4.27
CA LYS A 212 14.77 28.00 4.85
C LYS A 212 15.11 27.11 6.05
N GLU A 213 16.29 26.52 6.05
CA GLU A 213 16.84 25.73 7.17
C GLU A 213 15.82 24.69 7.75
N PRO A 214 15.29 23.77 6.94
CA PRO A 214 14.33 22.80 7.44
C PRO A 214 14.98 21.84 8.44
N ILE A 215 14.21 21.44 9.46
CA ILE A 215 14.59 20.28 10.29
C ILE A 215 14.47 19.03 9.44
N THR A 216 15.53 18.24 9.34
CA THR A 216 15.52 17.04 8.52
C THR A 216 15.58 15.76 9.37
N CYS A 217 14.76 14.77 9.01
CA CYS A 217 14.70 13.48 9.68
C CYS A 217 14.49 12.37 8.66
N ASN A 218 14.83 11.12 9.03
CA ASN A 218 14.63 9.93 8.19
C ASN A 218 13.51 9.00 8.68
N SER A 219 12.70 9.47 9.64
CA SER A 219 11.58 8.72 10.21
C SER A 219 10.32 9.59 10.24
N ALA A 220 9.25 9.13 9.60
CA ALA A 220 7.95 9.81 9.57
C ALA A 220 7.32 9.89 10.98
N LEU A 221 7.48 8.84 11.79
CA LEU A 221 6.98 8.85 13.17
C LEU A 221 7.69 9.90 14.03
N THR A 222 9.00 10.04 13.86
CA THR A 222 9.76 11.09 14.56
C THR A 222 9.34 12.47 14.09
N MET A 223 9.13 12.66 12.77
CA MET A 223 8.61 13.94 12.24
C MET A 223 7.22 14.25 12.78
N ALA A 224 6.34 13.25 12.87
CA ALA A 224 5.02 13.41 13.47
C ALA A 224 5.09 13.79 14.94
N ALA A 225 5.97 13.17 15.72
CA ALA A 225 6.19 13.51 17.13
C ALA A 225 6.71 14.96 17.30
N MET A 226 7.66 15.37 16.45
CA MET A 226 8.15 16.76 16.45
C MET A 226 7.06 17.77 16.08
N ALA A 227 6.25 17.47 15.07
CA ALA A 227 5.12 18.32 14.69
C ALA A 227 4.07 18.41 15.80
N ALA A 228 3.72 17.29 16.45
CA ALA A 228 2.81 17.26 17.60
C ALA A 228 3.35 18.00 18.82
N ALA A 229 4.68 18.05 19.00
CA ALA A 229 5.33 18.86 20.02
C ALA A 229 5.33 20.38 19.70
N GLY A 230 4.92 20.77 18.48
CA GLY A 230 4.88 22.17 18.05
C GLY A 230 6.19 22.70 17.49
N LEU A 231 7.14 21.83 17.13
CA LEU A 231 8.44 22.24 16.57
C LEU A 231 8.33 22.70 15.11
N GLY A 232 7.20 22.47 14.45
CA GLY A 232 6.96 22.89 13.08
C GLY A 232 5.81 22.13 12.43
N VAL A 233 5.78 22.18 11.10
CA VAL A 233 4.80 21.46 10.25
C VAL A 233 5.51 20.45 9.37
N SER A 234 4.85 19.33 9.08
CA SER A 234 5.43 18.24 8.29
C SER A 234 4.42 17.64 7.33
N LEU A 235 4.89 17.10 6.20
CA LEU A 235 4.10 16.37 5.22
C LEU A 235 4.07 14.89 5.62
N LEU A 236 2.92 14.41 6.08
CA LEU A 236 2.75 13.10 6.72
C LEU A 236 1.56 12.33 6.15
N PRO A 237 1.64 10.99 6.09
CA PRO A 237 0.49 10.14 5.74
C PRO A 237 -0.43 9.96 6.96
N VAL A 238 -1.74 10.05 6.74
CA VAL A 238 -2.76 9.88 7.80
C VAL A 238 -2.66 8.52 8.47
N GLU A 239 -2.29 7.50 7.71
CA GLU A 239 -2.18 6.12 8.17
C GLU A 239 -1.22 5.93 9.35
N LEU A 240 -0.20 6.77 9.48
CA LEU A 240 0.78 6.73 10.59
C LEU A 240 0.37 7.53 11.82
N VAL A 241 -0.53 8.50 11.68
CA VAL A 241 -0.80 9.52 12.70
C VAL A 241 -2.27 9.56 13.14
N GLN A 242 -3.02 8.47 12.90
CA GLN A 242 -4.46 8.40 13.23
C GLN A 242 -4.73 8.71 14.70
N ARG A 243 -3.87 8.24 15.60
CA ARG A 243 -4.01 8.51 17.04
C ARG A 243 -3.80 9.97 17.37
N GLU A 244 -2.75 10.60 16.83
CA GLU A 244 -2.44 12.01 17.03
C GLU A 244 -3.56 12.92 16.52
N LEU A 245 -4.16 12.56 15.38
CA LEU A 245 -5.31 13.27 14.82
C LEU A 245 -6.56 13.08 15.69
N ALA A 246 -6.84 11.85 16.14
CA ALA A 246 -8.00 11.57 17.00
C ALA A 246 -7.91 12.25 18.36
N GLU A 247 -6.70 12.35 18.93
CA GLU A 247 -6.43 13.04 20.20
C GLU A 247 -6.30 14.58 20.03
N GLY A 248 -6.38 15.10 18.80
CA GLY A 248 -6.23 16.54 18.52
C GLY A 248 -4.82 17.07 18.75
N ARG A 249 -3.81 16.21 18.84
CA ARG A 249 -2.40 16.61 18.97
C ARG A 249 -1.81 17.09 17.66
N LEU A 250 -2.33 16.58 16.55
CA LEU A 250 -2.08 17.02 15.18
C LEU A 250 -3.38 17.41 14.50
N VAL A 251 -3.30 18.34 13.57
CA VAL A 251 -4.38 18.68 12.64
C VAL A 251 -3.86 18.69 11.22
N ILE A 252 -4.72 18.33 10.27
CA ILE A 252 -4.44 18.50 8.85
C ILE A 252 -4.54 19.99 8.51
N ILE A 253 -3.54 20.51 7.85
CA ILE A 253 -3.48 21.87 7.33
C ILE A 253 -3.88 21.81 5.87
N PRO A 254 -5.03 22.36 5.47
CA PRO A 254 -5.38 22.45 4.06
C PRO A 254 -4.36 23.33 3.33
N VAL A 255 -3.70 22.76 2.32
CA VAL A 255 -2.69 23.45 1.51
C VAL A 255 -3.02 23.28 0.04
N GLU A 256 -2.95 24.34 -0.72
CA GLU A 256 -3.11 24.34 -2.17
C GLU A 256 -1.86 24.90 -2.86
N PRO A 257 -1.41 24.18 -3.92
CA PRO A 257 -1.90 22.90 -4.42
C PRO A 257 -1.53 21.72 -3.49
N GLU A 258 -2.34 20.65 -3.53
CA GLU A 258 -2.04 19.42 -2.79
C GLU A 258 -0.76 18.76 -3.28
N PHE A 259 -0.10 18.01 -2.40
CA PHE A 259 1.00 17.14 -2.78
C PHE A 259 0.44 15.88 -3.46
N GLU A 260 1.06 15.46 -4.57
CA GLU A 260 0.62 14.29 -5.32
C GLU A 260 0.70 13.00 -4.48
N PRO A 261 -0.27 12.08 -4.64
CA PRO A 261 -0.22 10.81 -3.94
C PRO A 261 1.04 10.02 -4.26
N VAL A 262 1.56 9.35 -3.25
CA VAL A 262 2.74 8.50 -3.33
C VAL A 262 2.33 7.09 -3.70
N GLU A 263 2.75 6.59 -4.86
CA GLU A 263 2.57 5.18 -5.23
C GLU A 263 3.49 4.28 -4.41
N TYR A 264 3.01 3.08 -4.06
CA TYR A 264 3.79 2.03 -3.39
C TYR A 264 3.86 0.78 -4.25
N LYS A 265 5.01 0.13 -4.25
CA LYS A 265 5.28 -1.06 -5.07
C LYS A 265 6.01 -2.13 -4.27
N ALA A 266 5.72 -3.38 -4.58
CA ALA A 266 6.55 -4.51 -4.26
C ALA A 266 7.50 -4.74 -5.43
N VAL A 267 8.79 -4.68 -5.20
CA VAL A 267 9.85 -4.97 -6.19
C VAL A 267 10.54 -6.25 -5.76
N TYR A 268 10.69 -7.24 -6.65
CA TYR A 268 11.30 -8.52 -6.31
C TYR A 268 12.41 -8.90 -7.29
N ALA A 269 13.44 -9.57 -6.78
CA ALA A 269 14.61 -9.94 -7.56
C ALA A 269 14.26 -10.99 -8.64
N SER A 270 14.54 -10.70 -9.90
CA SER A 270 14.24 -11.58 -11.04
C SER A 270 14.86 -12.97 -10.91
N ARG A 271 16.04 -13.08 -10.27
CA ARG A 271 16.77 -14.35 -10.09
C ARG A 271 16.17 -15.31 -9.05
N ARG A 272 15.24 -14.82 -8.20
CA ARG A 272 14.50 -15.61 -7.19
C ARG A 272 13.00 -15.40 -7.34
N ASP A 273 12.53 -15.40 -8.57
CA ASP A 273 11.20 -14.98 -8.99
C ASP A 273 10.06 -15.61 -8.17
N THR A 274 10.17 -16.90 -7.82
CA THR A 274 9.05 -17.62 -7.19
C THR A 274 8.74 -17.13 -5.78
N LEU A 275 9.73 -17.06 -4.86
CA LEU A 275 9.48 -16.69 -3.46
C LEU A 275 9.21 -15.20 -3.31
N GLY A 276 10.00 -14.36 -3.99
CA GLY A 276 9.80 -12.91 -4.00
C GLY A 276 8.44 -12.53 -4.58
N LYS A 277 8.04 -13.18 -5.67
CA LYS A 277 6.72 -12.98 -6.31
C LYS A 277 5.56 -13.40 -5.39
N ILE A 278 5.68 -14.51 -4.67
CA ILE A 278 4.65 -14.95 -3.70
C ILE A 278 4.45 -13.87 -2.63
N VAL A 279 5.54 -13.38 -2.04
CA VAL A 279 5.46 -12.31 -1.03
C VAL A 279 4.88 -11.03 -1.64
N ALA A 280 5.32 -10.62 -2.82
CA ALA A 280 4.82 -9.43 -3.51
C ALA A 280 3.32 -9.53 -3.86
N THR A 281 2.86 -10.70 -4.31
CA THR A 281 1.44 -10.95 -4.60
C THR A 281 0.60 -10.94 -3.33
N THR A 282 1.07 -11.60 -2.27
CA THR A 282 0.39 -11.59 -0.97
C THR A 282 0.36 -10.17 -0.39
N ALA A 283 1.45 -9.40 -0.53
CA ALA A 283 1.49 -8.00 -0.12
C ALA A 283 0.43 -7.14 -0.82
N ARG A 284 0.20 -7.35 -2.13
CA ARG A 284 -0.87 -6.65 -2.86
C ARG A 284 -2.27 -6.98 -2.32
N GLU A 285 -2.52 -8.23 -1.95
CA GLU A 285 -3.80 -8.66 -1.38
C GLU A 285 -4.07 -8.04 0.00
N ILE A 286 -3.03 -7.96 0.83
CA ILE A 286 -3.11 -7.47 2.22
C ILE A 286 -3.06 -5.96 2.29
N SER A 287 -2.39 -5.29 1.34
CA SER A 287 -2.23 -3.84 1.33
C SER A 287 -3.55 -3.11 1.62
N THR A 288 -3.48 -2.15 2.52
CA THR A 288 -4.60 -1.26 2.87
C THR A 288 -4.58 0.04 2.07
N PHE A 289 -3.56 0.25 1.24
CA PHE A 289 -3.44 1.41 0.37
C PHE A 289 -4.53 1.40 -0.72
N ASP A 290 -4.99 2.55 -1.19
CA ASP A 290 -6.20 2.77 -2.02
C ASP A 290 -7.55 2.47 -1.31
N LYS A 291 -7.56 1.92 -0.11
CA LYS A 291 -8.79 1.84 0.69
C LYS A 291 -8.98 3.23 1.32
N LYS A 292 -10.11 3.89 1.04
CA LYS A 292 -10.46 5.14 1.73
C LYS A 292 -10.29 4.92 3.23
N PRO A 293 -9.57 5.82 3.94
CA PRO A 293 -9.48 5.73 5.39
C PRO A 293 -10.92 5.66 5.94
N ARG A 294 -11.19 4.72 6.84
CA ARG A 294 -12.45 4.70 7.57
C ARG A 294 -12.55 6.04 8.27
N GLN A 295 -13.51 6.88 7.85
CA GLN A 295 -13.85 8.07 8.62
C GLN A 295 -14.20 7.59 10.03
N PRO A 296 -13.65 8.19 11.09
CA PRO A 296 -14.10 7.90 12.44
C PRO A 296 -15.61 8.18 12.49
N ASP A 297 -16.35 7.20 12.98
CA ASP A 297 -17.80 7.28 13.15
C ASP A 297 -18.13 8.51 13.99
N LYS A 298 -18.79 9.52 13.39
CA LYS A 298 -19.22 10.76 14.05
C LYS A 298 -20.45 10.54 14.96
N SER A 299 -20.77 9.29 15.31
CA SER A 299 -21.87 8.97 16.19
C SER A 299 -21.36 8.53 17.56
N LYS A 300 -20.90 9.50 18.38
CA LYS A 300 -21.02 9.48 19.85
C LYS A 300 -20.91 10.89 20.38
#